data_71685ff8d647f3312cb171955f7ed7dc
#
_entry.id   71685ff8d647f3312cb171955f7ed7dc
#
_cell.length_a   1.000
_cell.length_b   1.000
_cell.length_c   1.000
_cell.angle_alpha   90.00
_cell.angle_beta   90.00
_cell.angle_gamma   90.00
#
_symmetry.space_group_name_H-M   'P 1'
#
loop_
_entity.id
_entity.type
_entity.pdbx_description
1 polymer ?
#
loop_
_entity_poly.entity_id
_entity_poly.type
_entity_poly.pdbx_seq_one_letter_code
_entity_poly.pdbx_strand_id
1 'polypeptide(L)'
;MSSLLNTSRPPVFCPGCSHDRITHALDKAFLNLGFQGEDVVIVTDIGCSGLFDTFFNTHAFHGLHGRALTYATGLKMAHPELNVIVTMGDGGLGIGGAHILSACRRNLDLTLLVLNNFNFGMTGGQFSATTPLNALVGSGFLNRMERPIDVCQVASSAGAPYVKRFSSYAKNLVEEMENAIRFEGFSILDIWGICPGRYTKRNRLTPKTIEDTLAKMPSMKNPVPENLRKEYGRHYRELAAHQKPVQRPTTIERQFAPPEAGRKEVIILGSAGQRIITAGEILCLAGLSAGLQTTQKNEYNITVLRGHSITEVVLSPEDIGYTGIERPDVVLALSREGVERRRHIFDDMNDHGLIILGKEID
;
A
#
# COMPACT_ATOMS: atom_id res chain seq x y z
N MET A 1 -24.12 14.82 -21.80
CA MET A 1 -22.81 14.71 -21.11
C MET A 1 -21.71 14.57 -22.12
N SER A 2 -20.53 15.11 -21.87
CA SER A 2 -19.39 15.05 -22.78
C SER A 2 -18.45 13.91 -22.38
N SER A 3 -17.67 13.38 -23.33
CA SER A 3 -16.61 12.40 -23.07
C SER A 3 -15.65 12.93 -22.01
N LEU A 4 -15.18 12.05 -21.14
CA LEU A 4 -14.14 12.34 -20.14
C LEU A 4 -12.73 12.13 -20.69
N LEU A 5 -12.59 11.71 -21.95
CA LEU A 5 -11.26 11.58 -22.56
C LEU A 5 -10.57 12.94 -22.68
N ASN A 6 -9.28 12.94 -22.33
CA ASN A 6 -8.44 14.12 -22.43
C ASN A 6 -7.99 14.32 -23.88
N THR A 7 -8.61 15.25 -24.58
CA THR A 7 -8.32 15.54 -25.99
C THR A 7 -6.91 16.11 -26.20
N SER A 8 -6.30 16.71 -25.17
CA SER A 8 -4.92 17.22 -25.24
C SER A 8 -3.88 16.12 -25.02
N ARG A 9 -4.28 14.96 -24.48
CA ARG A 9 -3.44 13.78 -24.27
C ARG A 9 -4.17 12.51 -24.73
N PRO A 10 -4.37 12.33 -26.02
CA PRO A 10 -5.05 11.16 -26.55
C PRO A 10 -4.28 9.88 -26.25
N PRO A 11 -4.94 8.71 -26.20
CA PRO A 11 -4.29 7.42 -26.02
C PRO A 11 -3.17 7.18 -27.02
N VAL A 12 -1.98 6.79 -26.54
CA VAL A 12 -0.75 6.61 -27.34
C VAL A 12 -0.33 5.13 -27.42
N PHE A 13 -1.27 4.23 -27.40
CA PHE A 13 -1.01 2.78 -27.49
C PHE A 13 -0.54 2.36 -28.88
N CYS A 14 0.12 1.18 -28.94
CA CYS A 14 0.48 0.58 -30.22
C CYS A 14 -0.76 0.37 -31.11
N PRO A 15 -0.66 0.55 -32.44
CA PRO A 15 -1.78 0.29 -33.35
C PRO A 15 -2.37 -1.11 -33.14
N GLY A 16 -3.67 -1.19 -32.90
CA GLY A 16 -4.41 -2.44 -32.64
C GLY A 16 -4.26 -3.00 -31.21
N CYS A 17 -3.69 -2.25 -30.30
CA CYS A 17 -3.60 -2.64 -28.89
C CYS A 17 -4.97 -2.68 -28.23
N SER A 18 -5.26 -3.71 -27.43
CA SER A 18 -6.51 -3.82 -26.70
C SER A 18 -6.71 -2.73 -25.65
N HIS A 19 -5.65 -2.13 -25.13
CA HIS A 19 -5.74 -1.06 -24.14
C HIS A 19 -6.47 0.16 -24.70
N ASP A 20 -6.24 0.49 -25.98
CA ASP A 20 -6.95 1.58 -26.65
C ASP A 20 -8.48 1.35 -26.63
N ARG A 21 -8.88 0.14 -27.01
CA ARG A 21 -10.30 -0.26 -27.01
C ARG A 21 -10.91 -0.23 -25.59
N ILE A 22 -10.14 -0.67 -24.58
CA ILE A 22 -10.57 -0.65 -23.18
C ILE A 22 -10.75 0.79 -22.69
N THR A 23 -9.84 1.70 -23.06
CA THR A 23 -9.93 3.14 -22.73
C THR A 23 -11.23 3.75 -23.26
N HIS A 24 -11.55 3.52 -24.54
CA HIS A 24 -12.79 4.04 -25.14
C HIS A 24 -14.06 3.38 -24.54
N ALA A 25 -13.98 2.09 -24.19
CA ALA A 25 -15.09 1.41 -23.53
C ALA A 25 -15.35 1.96 -22.12
N LEU A 26 -14.28 2.29 -21.39
CA LEU A 26 -14.38 2.88 -20.06
C LEU A 26 -14.97 4.30 -20.13
N ASP A 27 -14.54 5.14 -21.09
CA ASP A 27 -15.14 6.44 -21.32
C ASP A 27 -16.65 6.34 -21.59
N LYS A 28 -17.03 5.40 -22.45
CA LYS A 28 -18.46 5.17 -22.73
C LYS A 28 -19.24 4.68 -21.50
N ALA A 29 -18.63 3.87 -20.66
CA ALA A 29 -19.24 3.46 -19.39
C ALA A 29 -19.46 4.66 -18.46
N PHE A 30 -18.47 5.56 -18.34
CA PHE A 30 -18.61 6.79 -17.55
C PHE A 30 -19.74 7.69 -18.07
N LEU A 31 -19.83 7.85 -19.39
CA LEU A 31 -20.92 8.61 -20.02
C LEU A 31 -22.29 8.02 -19.71
N ASN A 32 -22.43 6.69 -19.84
CA ASN A 32 -23.70 5.99 -19.58
C ASN A 32 -24.08 6.03 -18.10
N LEU A 33 -23.09 6.04 -17.20
CA LEU A 33 -23.28 6.17 -15.74
C LEU A 33 -23.59 7.60 -15.31
N GLY A 34 -23.36 8.58 -16.18
CA GLY A 34 -23.64 9.98 -15.90
C GLY A 34 -22.56 10.69 -15.08
N PHE A 35 -21.36 10.12 -15.03
CA PHE A 35 -20.28 10.68 -14.22
C PHE A 35 -19.69 11.95 -14.81
N GLN A 36 -19.29 12.86 -13.91
CA GLN A 36 -18.42 13.98 -14.21
C GLN A 36 -16.98 13.62 -13.83
N GLY A 37 -15.99 14.40 -14.30
CA GLY A 37 -14.60 14.13 -13.99
C GLY A 37 -14.27 14.15 -12.48
N GLU A 38 -14.97 14.96 -11.73
CA GLU A 38 -14.87 15.10 -10.27
C GLU A 38 -15.43 13.91 -9.48
N ASP A 39 -16.28 13.11 -10.08
CA ASP A 39 -16.89 11.92 -9.46
C ASP A 39 -15.98 10.70 -9.48
N VAL A 40 -14.90 10.75 -10.28
CA VAL A 40 -14.07 9.59 -10.61
C VAL A 40 -12.61 9.84 -10.26
N VAL A 41 -11.95 8.85 -9.69
CA VAL A 41 -10.49 8.79 -9.60
C VAL A 41 -9.98 7.53 -10.29
N ILE A 42 -9.04 7.69 -11.23
CA ILE A 42 -8.32 6.58 -11.88
C ILE A 42 -6.99 6.38 -11.15
N VAL A 43 -6.86 5.23 -10.52
CA VAL A 43 -5.63 4.81 -9.82
C VAL A 43 -4.90 3.82 -10.68
N THR A 44 -3.69 4.15 -11.11
CA THR A 44 -2.95 3.34 -12.06
C THR A 44 -1.75 2.65 -11.44
N ASP A 45 -1.38 1.53 -12.05
CA ASP A 45 -0.14 0.81 -11.84
C ASP A 45 0.94 1.32 -12.83
N ILE A 46 1.98 0.53 -13.06
CA ILE A 46 3.07 0.84 -13.99
C ILE A 46 2.91 0.04 -15.30
N GLY A 47 3.52 0.54 -16.37
CA GLY A 47 3.46 -0.03 -17.69
C GLY A 47 2.35 0.56 -18.56
N CYS A 48 1.91 -0.17 -19.59
CA CYS A 48 0.89 0.36 -20.52
C CYS A 48 -0.44 0.66 -19.81
N SER A 49 -0.81 -0.12 -18.81
CA SER A 49 -2.00 0.13 -17.98
C SER A 49 -1.86 1.39 -17.11
N GLY A 50 -0.63 1.80 -16.82
CA GLY A 50 -0.32 3.00 -16.05
C GLY A 50 -0.61 4.31 -16.78
N LEU A 51 -0.76 4.27 -18.10
CA LEU A 51 -1.01 5.48 -18.89
C LEU A 51 -2.47 5.98 -18.82
N PHE A 52 -3.38 5.17 -18.28
CA PHE A 52 -4.81 5.50 -18.20
C PHE A 52 -5.08 6.77 -17.42
N ASP A 53 -4.30 7.08 -16.39
CA ASP A 53 -4.42 8.28 -15.59
C ASP A 53 -4.27 9.57 -16.39
N THR A 54 -3.52 9.54 -17.48
CA THR A 54 -3.27 10.72 -18.32
C THR A 54 -4.31 10.91 -19.42
N PHE A 55 -5.11 9.87 -19.73
CA PHE A 55 -6.05 9.88 -20.87
C PHE A 55 -7.44 10.38 -20.51
N PHE A 56 -7.70 10.67 -19.24
CA PHE A 56 -9.01 11.12 -18.77
C PHE A 56 -8.91 12.45 -18.03
N ASN A 57 -9.95 13.26 -18.14
CA ASN A 57 -10.17 14.48 -17.37
C ASN A 57 -10.87 14.13 -16.05
N THR A 58 -10.22 13.33 -15.20
CA THR A 58 -10.70 12.88 -13.90
C THR A 58 -9.65 13.16 -12.85
N HIS A 59 -9.94 12.90 -11.57
CA HIS A 59 -8.86 12.73 -10.62
C HIS A 59 -7.98 11.55 -11.02
N ALA A 60 -6.69 11.66 -10.80
CA ALA A 60 -5.72 10.66 -11.19
C ALA A 60 -4.68 10.42 -10.10
N PHE A 61 -4.28 9.16 -9.92
CA PHE A 61 -3.21 8.79 -9.02
C PHE A 61 -2.33 7.72 -9.67
N HIS A 62 -1.08 8.09 -9.96
CA HIS A 62 -0.07 7.19 -10.50
C HIS A 62 0.87 6.73 -9.38
N GLY A 63 1.01 5.43 -9.18
CA GLY A 63 1.73 4.88 -8.06
C GLY A 63 2.87 3.93 -8.43
N LEU A 64 3.41 3.25 -7.43
CA LEU A 64 4.46 2.26 -7.59
C LEU A 64 3.90 0.95 -8.15
N HIS A 65 4.74 0.21 -8.87
CA HIS A 65 4.38 -1.06 -9.52
C HIS A 65 3.85 -2.10 -8.53
N GLY A 66 2.69 -2.67 -8.83
CA GLY A 66 1.97 -3.61 -7.98
C GLY A 66 1.27 -2.99 -6.77
N ARG A 67 1.25 -1.65 -6.63
CA ARG A 67 0.72 -0.97 -5.44
C ARG A 67 -0.59 -0.22 -5.66
N ALA A 68 -1.13 -0.17 -6.86
CA ALA A 68 -2.33 0.61 -7.19
C ALA A 68 -3.51 0.35 -6.23
N LEU A 69 -3.78 -0.90 -5.85
CA LEU A 69 -4.85 -1.25 -4.92
C LEU A 69 -4.65 -0.71 -3.50
N THR A 70 -3.40 -0.52 -3.06
CA THR A 70 -3.12 0.04 -1.72
C THR A 70 -3.44 1.53 -1.69
N TYR A 71 -3.08 2.26 -2.73
CA TYR A 71 -3.43 3.68 -2.88
C TYR A 71 -4.95 3.87 -3.05
N ALA A 72 -5.58 3.05 -3.90
CA ALA A 72 -7.02 3.05 -4.08
C ALA A 72 -7.78 2.80 -2.77
N THR A 73 -7.29 1.88 -1.93
CA THR A 73 -7.84 1.62 -0.60
C THR A 73 -7.82 2.89 0.27
N GLY A 74 -6.69 3.58 0.32
CA GLY A 74 -6.54 4.83 1.08
C GLY A 74 -7.48 5.93 0.57
N LEU A 75 -7.53 6.12 -0.75
CA LEU A 75 -8.40 7.11 -1.38
C LEU A 75 -9.88 6.84 -1.09
N LYS A 76 -10.36 5.61 -1.28
CA LYS A 76 -11.77 5.26 -1.03
C LYS A 76 -12.16 5.38 0.45
N MET A 77 -11.24 5.07 1.37
CA MET A 77 -11.49 5.26 2.80
C MET A 77 -11.59 6.73 3.19
N ALA A 78 -10.75 7.59 2.60
CA ALA A 78 -10.74 9.04 2.83
C ALA A 78 -11.89 9.75 2.11
N HIS A 79 -12.23 9.31 0.89
CA HIS A 79 -13.23 9.88 -0.02
C HIS A 79 -14.23 8.81 -0.47
N PRO A 80 -15.15 8.40 0.39
CA PRO A 80 -16.10 7.32 0.10
C PRO A 80 -17.08 7.64 -1.03
N GLU A 81 -17.26 8.92 -1.36
CA GLU A 81 -18.10 9.40 -2.43
C GLU A 81 -17.54 9.14 -3.84
N LEU A 82 -16.21 9.03 -3.97
CA LEU A 82 -15.56 8.87 -5.25
C LEU A 82 -15.76 7.46 -5.84
N ASN A 83 -15.94 7.40 -7.15
CA ASN A 83 -15.85 6.17 -7.91
C ASN A 83 -14.37 5.86 -8.19
N VAL A 84 -13.84 4.87 -7.50
CA VAL A 84 -12.40 4.54 -7.58
C VAL A 84 -12.20 3.40 -8.57
N ILE A 85 -11.60 3.72 -9.70
CA ILE A 85 -11.28 2.78 -10.78
C ILE A 85 -9.78 2.50 -10.76
N VAL A 86 -9.42 1.24 -10.63
CA VAL A 86 -8.01 0.82 -10.62
C VAL A 86 -7.67 0.11 -11.92
N THR A 87 -6.62 0.53 -12.60
CA THR A 87 -6.11 -0.14 -13.80
C THR A 87 -4.74 -0.76 -13.52
N MET A 88 -4.66 -2.07 -13.71
CA MET A 88 -3.41 -2.84 -13.55
C MET A 88 -3.24 -3.79 -14.74
N GLY A 89 -2.00 -3.92 -15.22
CA GLY A 89 -1.65 -5.02 -16.10
C GLY A 89 -1.46 -6.34 -15.36
N ASP A 90 -1.44 -7.44 -16.09
CA ASP A 90 -1.11 -8.77 -15.57
C ASP A 90 0.28 -8.84 -14.90
N GLY A 91 1.23 -8.03 -15.35
CA GLY A 91 2.53 -7.86 -14.69
C GLY A 91 2.42 -7.23 -13.31
N GLY A 92 1.75 -6.09 -13.21
CA GLY A 92 1.51 -5.41 -11.94
C GLY A 92 0.67 -6.24 -10.98
N LEU A 93 -0.31 -6.97 -11.50
CA LEU A 93 -1.10 -7.92 -10.73
C LEU A 93 -0.20 -9.00 -10.10
N GLY A 94 0.75 -9.57 -10.83
CA GLY A 94 1.69 -10.55 -10.31
C GLY A 94 2.59 -9.97 -9.21
N ILE A 95 3.16 -8.78 -9.43
CA ILE A 95 3.98 -8.07 -8.43
C ILE A 95 3.17 -7.74 -7.17
N GLY A 96 1.92 -7.32 -7.35
CA GLY A 96 1.02 -6.92 -6.28
C GLY A 96 0.14 -8.03 -5.70
N GLY A 97 0.47 -9.31 -5.89
CA GLY A 97 -0.38 -10.46 -5.55
C GLY A 97 -0.95 -10.41 -4.12
N ALA A 98 -0.16 -10.06 -3.12
CA ALA A 98 -0.61 -9.93 -1.73
C ALA A 98 -1.66 -8.83 -1.55
N HIS A 99 -1.57 -7.74 -2.32
CA HIS A 99 -2.52 -6.63 -2.27
C HIS A 99 -3.85 -6.99 -2.90
N ILE A 100 -3.83 -7.81 -3.96
CA ILE A 100 -5.04 -8.35 -4.58
C ILE A 100 -5.79 -9.24 -3.59
N LEU A 101 -5.10 -10.18 -2.93
CA LEU A 101 -5.71 -11.02 -1.90
C LEU A 101 -6.32 -10.18 -0.76
N SER A 102 -5.63 -9.12 -0.35
CA SER A 102 -6.13 -8.20 0.68
C SER A 102 -7.36 -7.43 0.24
N ALA A 103 -7.39 -6.92 -1.01
CA ALA A 103 -8.55 -6.23 -1.58
C ALA A 103 -9.76 -7.16 -1.71
N CYS A 104 -9.56 -8.38 -2.22
CA CYS A 104 -10.60 -9.42 -2.30
C CYS A 104 -11.24 -9.70 -0.94
N ARG A 105 -10.41 -9.77 0.12
CA ARG A 105 -10.89 -10.04 1.49
C ARG A 105 -11.64 -8.88 2.10
N ARG A 106 -11.28 -7.64 1.79
CA ARG A 106 -11.90 -6.44 2.38
C ARG A 106 -13.26 -6.09 1.81
N ASN A 107 -13.53 -6.41 0.56
CA ASN A 107 -14.75 -6.00 -0.11
C ASN A 107 -14.99 -4.47 -0.02
N LEU A 108 -13.95 -3.68 -0.19
CA LEU A 108 -14.08 -2.22 -0.28
C LEU A 108 -14.61 -1.87 -1.67
N ASP A 109 -15.48 -0.87 -1.78
CA ASP A 109 -16.09 -0.41 -3.02
C ASP A 109 -15.03 0.19 -3.97
N LEU A 110 -14.42 -0.69 -4.76
CA LEU A 110 -13.36 -0.42 -5.75
C LEU A 110 -13.60 -1.28 -6.99
N THR A 111 -13.40 -0.73 -8.17
CA THR A 111 -13.40 -1.47 -9.43
C THR A 111 -11.99 -1.68 -9.94
N LEU A 112 -11.52 -2.93 -9.99
CA LEU A 112 -10.24 -3.29 -10.57
C LEU A 112 -10.40 -3.82 -12.00
N LEU A 113 -9.81 -3.12 -12.96
CA LEU A 113 -9.67 -3.56 -14.35
C LEU A 113 -8.27 -4.17 -14.54
N VAL A 114 -8.20 -5.48 -14.71
CA VAL A 114 -6.96 -6.18 -15.05
C VAL A 114 -6.83 -6.24 -16.58
N LEU A 115 -5.93 -5.44 -17.13
CA LEU A 115 -5.65 -5.37 -18.56
C LEU A 115 -4.68 -6.49 -18.92
N ASN A 116 -5.21 -7.69 -19.09
CA ASN A 116 -4.44 -8.93 -19.21
C ASN A 116 -4.05 -9.21 -20.67
N ASN A 117 -2.80 -8.96 -21.00
CA ASN A 117 -2.24 -9.21 -22.32
C ASN A 117 -1.09 -10.23 -22.31
N PHE A 118 -0.96 -10.96 -21.18
CA PHE A 118 -0.05 -12.09 -20.97
C PHE A 118 1.44 -11.76 -21.03
N ASN A 119 1.84 -10.50 -20.83
CA ASN A 119 3.25 -10.13 -20.81
C ASN A 119 3.49 -8.72 -20.26
N PHE A 120 4.73 -8.47 -19.81
CA PHE A 120 5.23 -7.09 -19.58
C PHE A 120 5.50 -6.43 -20.92
N GLY A 121 4.48 -5.80 -21.52
CA GLY A 121 4.55 -5.28 -22.89
C GLY A 121 5.55 -4.13 -23.07
N MET A 122 5.55 -3.16 -22.16
CA MET A 122 6.36 -1.94 -22.27
C MET A 122 7.87 -2.22 -22.22
N THR A 123 8.32 -3.15 -21.40
CA THR A 123 9.74 -3.40 -21.13
C THR A 123 10.39 -4.45 -22.05
N GLY A 124 9.66 -5.04 -22.97
CA GLY A 124 10.26 -5.95 -23.96
C GLY A 124 9.54 -7.27 -24.15
N GLY A 125 8.41 -7.49 -23.50
CA GLY A 125 7.60 -8.70 -23.65
C GLY A 125 8.06 -9.86 -22.76
N GLN A 126 8.54 -9.57 -21.58
CA GLN A 126 8.86 -10.59 -20.56
C GLN A 126 7.59 -11.30 -20.09
N PHE A 127 7.73 -12.49 -19.53
CA PHE A 127 6.60 -13.21 -18.97
C PHE A 127 6.04 -12.52 -17.73
N SER A 128 4.74 -12.58 -17.57
CA SER A 128 3.97 -12.13 -16.41
C SER A 128 3.39 -13.32 -15.65
N ALA A 129 2.73 -13.05 -14.55
CA ALA A 129 2.08 -14.07 -13.74
C ALA A 129 0.98 -14.85 -14.48
N THR A 130 0.42 -14.31 -15.57
CA THR A 130 -0.65 -14.96 -16.36
C THR A 130 -0.16 -15.60 -17.67
N THR A 131 1.13 -15.45 -17.99
CA THR A 131 1.69 -15.94 -19.25
C THR A 131 1.59 -17.47 -19.36
N PRO A 132 0.95 -18.02 -20.41
CA PRO A 132 0.88 -19.46 -20.62
C PRO A 132 2.26 -20.11 -20.73
N LEU A 133 2.37 -21.38 -20.28
CA LEU A 133 3.63 -22.13 -20.27
C LEU A 133 4.27 -22.27 -21.65
N ASN A 134 3.46 -22.41 -22.68
CA ASN A 134 3.90 -22.60 -24.07
C ASN A 134 4.09 -21.28 -24.84
N ALA A 135 3.91 -20.12 -24.19
CA ALA A 135 4.05 -18.84 -24.84
C ALA A 135 5.51 -18.51 -25.16
N LEU A 136 5.71 -17.84 -26.30
CA LEU A 136 7.00 -17.29 -26.73
C LEU A 136 7.13 -15.85 -26.25
N VAL A 137 7.97 -15.61 -25.26
CA VAL A 137 8.16 -14.32 -24.59
C VAL A 137 9.61 -13.82 -24.65
N GLY A 138 9.81 -12.56 -24.32
CA GLY A 138 11.13 -11.94 -24.34
C GLY A 138 12.10 -12.46 -23.26
N SER A 139 11.59 -13.11 -22.23
CA SER A 139 12.37 -13.73 -21.15
C SER A 139 12.79 -15.19 -21.43
N GLY A 140 12.67 -15.66 -22.68
CA GLY A 140 13.10 -16.99 -23.09
C GLY A 140 12.20 -18.08 -22.53
N PHE A 141 12.78 -19.03 -21.78
CA PHE A 141 12.08 -20.20 -21.24
C PHE A 141 11.50 -20.01 -19.82
N LEU A 142 11.71 -18.86 -19.19
CA LEU A 142 11.40 -18.68 -17.77
C LEU A 142 9.93 -18.86 -17.44
N ASN A 143 9.00 -18.53 -18.34
CA ASN A 143 7.57 -18.80 -18.14
C ASN A 143 7.22 -20.28 -17.99
N ARG A 144 8.11 -21.20 -18.39
CA ARG A 144 7.91 -22.66 -18.23
C ARG A 144 8.25 -23.15 -16.83
N MET A 145 8.92 -22.32 -16.03
CA MET A 145 9.33 -22.66 -14.66
C MET A 145 8.23 -22.38 -13.64
N GLU A 146 7.20 -21.57 -14.00
CA GLU A 146 6.14 -21.15 -13.11
C GLU A 146 4.77 -21.43 -13.73
N ARG A 147 3.82 -21.85 -12.90
CA ARG A 147 2.44 -22.02 -13.36
C ARG A 147 1.76 -20.66 -13.49
N PRO A 148 1.07 -20.39 -14.60
CA PRO A 148 0.30 -19.15 -14.74
C PRO A 148 -0.83 -19.08 -13.71
N ILE A 149 -1.07 -17.88 -13.20
CA ILE A 149 -2.17 -17.59 -12.29
C ILE A 149 -3.47 -17.45 -13.10
N ASP A 150 -4.51 -18.12 -12.65
CA ASP A 150 -5.88 -17.81 -13.03
C ASP A 150 -6.40 -16.69 -12.11
N VAL A 151 -6.45 -15.47 -12.65
CA VAL A 151 -6.83 -14.25 -11.91
C VAL A 151 -8.20 -14.38 -11.25
N CYS A 152 -9.18 -14.88 -11.99
CA CYS A 152 -10.54 -15.00 -11.50
C CYS A 152 -10.69 -16.09 -10.44
N GLN A 153 -10.01 -17.22 -10.61
CA GLN A 153 -10.03 -18.29 -9.62
C GLN A 153 -9.39 -17.84 -8.30
N VAL A 154 -8.24 -17.17 -8.37
CA VAL A 154 -7.55 -16.62 -7.20
C VAL A 154 -8.42 -15.58 -6.49
N ALA A 155 -8.98 -14.63 -7.23
CA ALA A 155 -9.83 -13.58 -6.66
C ALA A 155 -11.09 -14.16 -5.99
N SER A 156 -11.75 -15.11 -6.66
CA SER A 156 -12.94 -15.80 -6.13
C SER A 156 -12.61 -16.58 -4.86
N SER A 157 -11.52 -17.35 -4.86
CA SER A 157 -11.05 -18.14 -3.71
C SER A 157 -10.64 -17.23 -2.53
N ALA A 158 -10.09 -16.06 -2.81
CA ALA A 158 -9.79 -15.03 -1.81
C ALA A 158 -11.04 -14.29 -1.32
N GLY A 159 -12.20 -14.56 -1.90
CA GLY A 159 -13.49 -14.05 -1.48
C GLY A 159 -13.90 -12.73 -2.16
N ALA A 160 -13.42 -12.37 -3.33
CA ALA A 160 -13.95 -11.24 -4.09
C ALA A 160 -15.44 -11.50 -4.44
N PRO A 161 -16.35 -10.55 -4.17
CA PRO A 161 -17.77 -10.77 -4.38
C PRO A 161 -18.19 -10.63 -5.83
N TYR A 162 -17.49 -9.83 -6.63
CA TYR A 162 -17.75 -9.64 -8.05
C TYR A 162 -16.51 -9.97 -8.86
N VAL A 163 -16.53 -11.08 -9.59
CA VAL A 163 -15.40 -11.55 -10.40
C VAL A 163 -15.91 -11.93 -11.77
N LYS A 164 -15.37 -11.30 -12.81
CA LYS A 164 -15.70 -11.63 -14.20
C LYS A 164 -14.46 -11.64 -15.08
N ARG A 165 -14.54 -12.46 -16.14
CA ARG A 165 -13.52 -12.56 -17.20
C ARG A 165 -14.18 -12.45 -18.55
N PHE A 166 -13.59 -11.65 -19.43
CA PHE A 166 -14.06 -11.54 -20.82
C PHE A 166 -12.97 -10.99 -21.74
N SER A 167 -13.28 -11.02 -23.00
CA SER A 167 -12.44 -10.44 -24.05
C SER A 167 -12.61 -8.92 -24.10
N SER A 168 -11.52 -8.20 -24.35
CA SER A 168 -11.60 -6.77 -24.73
C SER A 168 -12.38 -6.52 -26.02
N TYR A 169 -12.69 -7.56 -26.76
CA TYR A 169 -13.50 -7.55 -27.98
C TYR A 169 -14.97 -7.96 -27.75
N ALA A 170 -15.36 -8.29 -26.53
CA ALA A 170 -16.73 -8.65 -26.21
C ALA A 170 -17.69 -7.49 -26.55
N LYS A 171 -18.85 -7.83 -27.12
CA LYS A 171 -19.85 -6.82 -27.53
C LYS A 171 -20.44 -6.07 -26.34
N ASN A 172 -20.53 -6.72 -25.19
CA ASN A 172 -21.06 -6.19 -23.93
C ASN A 172 -19.96 -5.63 -22.99
N LEU A 173 -18.76 -5.34 -23.49
CA LEU A 173 -17.63 -4.84 -22.67
C LEU A 173 -18.01 -3.59 -21.85
N VAL A 174 -18.72 -2.64 -22.47
CA VAL A 174 -19.17 -1.40 -21.81
C VAL A 174 -20.17 -1.73 -20.68
N GLU A 175 -21.17 -2.54 -20.96
CA GLU A 175 -22.18 -2.97 -19.98
C GLU A 175 -21.56 -3.70 -18.79
N GLU A 176 -20.60 -4.55 -19.04
CA GLU A 176 -19.89 -5.29 -17.97
C GLU A 176 -19.04 -4.36 -17.09
N MET A 177 -18.44 -3.32 -17.67
CA MET A 177 -17.75 -2.27 -16.91
C MET A 177 -18.76 -1.46 -16.06
N GLU A 178 -19.89 -1.06 -16.64
CA GLU A 178 -20.94 -0.36 -15.90
C GLU A 178 -21.46 -1.17 -14.72
N ASN A 179 -21.71 -2.46 -14.93
CA ASN A 179 -22.20 -3.36 -13.89
C ASN A 179 -21.16 -3.52 -12.75
N ALA A 180 -19.87 -3.60 -13.09
CA ALA A 180 -18.81 -3.68 -12.11
C ALA A 180 -18.65 -2.38 -11.30
N ILE A 181 -18.81 -1.23 -11.95
CA ILE A 181 -18.73 0.08 -11.30
C ILE A 181 -19.97 0.35 -10.41
N ARG A 182 -21.14 -0.10 -10.82
CA ARG A 182 -22.37 0.00 -9.99
C ARG A 182 -22.39 -0.95 -8.80
N PHE A 183 -21.56 -1.98 -8.82
CA PHE A 183 -21.53 -2.95 -7.73
C PHE A 183 -20.94 -2.32 -6.46
N GLU A 184 -21.72 -2.24 -5.39
CA GLU A 184 -21.28 -1.70 -4.10
C GLU A 184 -20.37 -2.69 -3.37
N GLY A 185 -19.10 -2.69 -3.71
CA GLY A 185 -18.07 -3.56 -3.14
C GLY A 185 -16.90 -3.77 -4.10
N PHE A 186 -16.03 -4.70 -3.77
CA PHE A 186 -14.86 -4.98 -4.60
C PHE A 186 -15.23 -5.76 -5.85
N SER A 187 -15.03 -5.14 -7.01
CA SER A 187 -15.21 -5.76 -8.31
C SER A 187 -13.88 -5.93 -9.04
N ILE A 188 -13.67 -7.08 -9.66
CA ILE A 188 -12.51 -7.38 -10.49
C ILE A 188 -12.92 -7.92 -11.84
N LEU A 189 -12.42 -7.28 -12.91
CA LEU A 189 -12.62 -7.66 -14.28
C LEU A 189 -11.29 -8.08 -14.91
N ASP A 190 -11.12 -9.37 -15.21
CA ASP A 190 -9.97 -9.90 -15.96
C ASP A 190 -10.24 -9.76 -17.46
N ILE A 191 -9.74 -8.69 -18.06
CA ILE A 191 -10.00 -8.31 -19.46
C ILE A 191 -8.85 -8.79 -20.34
N TRP A 192 -9.09 -9.91 -21.04
CA TRP A 192 -8.11 -10.48 -21.95
C TRP A 192 -8.00 -9.70 -23.25
N GLY A 193 -6.79 -9.38 -23.62
CA GLY A 193 -6.50 -8.59 -24.78
C GLY A 193 -5.23 -8.96 -25.52
N ILE A 194 -4.95 -8.24 -26.59
CA ILE A 194 -3.75 -8.45 -27.42
C ILE A 194 -2.71 -7.35 -27.20
N CYS A 195 -1.44 -7.77 -27.23
CA CYS A 195 -0.28 -6.89 -27.25
C CYS A 195 0.42 -7.06 -28.62
N PRO A 196 0.07 -6.23 -29.65
CA PRO A 196 0.62 -6.38 -31.00
C PRO A 196 2.11 -6.10 -31.05
N GLY A 197 2.62 -5.25 -30.18
CA GLY A 197 4.01 -4.88 -30.13
C GLY A 197 4.97 -5.97 -29.67
N ARG A 198 4.53 -6.87 -28.77
CA ARG A 198 5.43 -7.85 -28.12
C ARG A 198 4.96 -9.29 -28.12
N TYR A 199 3.67 -9.55 -27.98
CA TYR A 199 3.15 -10.89 -27.70
C TYR A 199 2.39 -11.51 -28.89
N THR A 200 1.43 -10.79 -29.45
CA THR A 200 0.44 -11.31 -30.38
C THR A 200 1.04 -12.02 -31.60
N LYS A 201 2.03 -11.39 -32.25
CA LYS A 201 2.66 -11.97 -33.47
C LYS A 201 3.38 -13.28 -33.20
N ARG A 202 4.06 -13.39 -32.08
CA ARG A 202 4.83 -14.59 -31.70
C ARG A 202 3.92 -15.75 -31.28
N ASN A 203 2.78 -15.44 -30.66
CA ASN A 203 1.88 -16.42 -30.05
C ASN A 203 0.59 -16.62 -30.85
N ARG A 204 0.45 -16.02 -32.04
CA ARG A 204 -0.75 -16.10 -32.87
C ARG A 204 -2.05 -15.82 -32.12
N LEU A 205 -1.99 -14.93 -31.12
CA LEU A 205 -3.14 -14.54 -30.33
C LEU A 205 -4.00 -13.57 -31.12
N THR A 206 -5.27 -13.89 -31.32
CA THR A 206 -6.23 -13.06 -32.05
C THR A 206 -7.49 -12.86 -31.21
N PRO A 207 -8.33 -11.87 -31.50
CA PRO A 207 -9.64 -11.73 -30.84
C PRO A 207 -10.44 -13.03 -30.82
N LYS A 208 -10.50 -13.70 -31.96
CA LYS A 208 -11.22 -14.98 -32.09
C LYS A 208 -10.64 -16.09 -31.20
N THR A 209 -9.30 -16.24 -31.17
CA THR A 209 -8.68 -17.26 -30.31
C THR A 209 -8.86 -16.98 -28.83
N ILE A 210 -8.97 -15.71 -28.43
CA ILE A 210 -9.30 -15.31 -27.05
C ILE A 210 -10.74 -15.76 -26.74
N GLU A 211 -11.70 -15.40 -27.59
CA GLU A 211 -13.13 -15.77 -27.41
C GLU A 211 -13.32 -17.29 -27.39
N ASP A 212 -12.69 -18.01 -28.33
CA ASP A 212 -12.74 -19.49 -28.38
C ASP A 212 -12.15 -20.14 -27.11
N THR A 213 -11.13 -19.51 -26.52
CA THR A 213 -10.55 -19.99 -25.26
C THR A 213 -11.47 -19.70 -24.09
N LEU A 214 -12.00 -18.50 -24.00
CA LEU A 214 -12.93 -18.10 -22.93
C LEU A 214 -14.22 -18.91 -22.93
N ALA A 215 -14.73 -19.26 -24.10
CA ALA A 215 -15.93 -20.12 -24.24
C ALA A 215 -15.75 -21.53 -23.66
N LYS A 216 -14.50 -22.02 -23.56
CA LYS A 216 -14.15 -23.33 -23.00
C LYS A 216 -13.87 -23.29 -21.50
N MET A 217 -13.71 -22.10 -20.93
CA MET A 217 -13.44 -21.94 -19.49
C MET A 217 -14.75 -22.05 -18.68
N PRO A 218 -14.66 -22.53 -17.43
CA PRO A 218 -15.83 -22.57 -16.56
C PRO A 218 -16.38 -21.15 -16.32
N SER A 219 -17.71 -21.02 -16.29
CA SER A 219 -18.35 -19.76 -15.95
C SER A 219 -18.00 -19.35 -14.52
N MET A 220 -17.75 -18.05 -14.33
CA MET A 220 -17.52 -17.51 -13.00
C MET A 220 -18.83 -17.40 -12.23
N LYS A 221 -18.77 -17.58 -10.92
CA LYS A 221 -19.92 -17.42 -10.04
C LYS A 221 -20.37 -15.95 -10.02
N ASN A 222 -21.66 -15.76 -9.88
CA ASN A 222 -22.22 -14.43 -9.64
C ASN A 222 -21.71 -13.82 -8.33
N PRO A 223 -21.87 -12.49 -8.15
CA PRO A 223 -21.49 -11.81 -6.92
C PRO A 223 -22.03 -12.51 -5.67
N VAL A 224 -21.26 -12.49 -4.62
CA VAL A 224 -21.71 -12.99 -3.31
C VAL A 224 -22.84 -12.10 -2.81
N PRO A 225 -23.97 -12.67 -2.31
CA PRO A 225 -25.07 -11.89 -1.78
C PRO A 225 -24.61 -10.92 -0.69
N GLU A 226 -25.16 -9.72 -0.68
CA GLU A 226 -24.77 -8.63 0.24
C GLU A 226 -24.90 -9.01 1.72
N ASN A 227 -25.90 -9.82 2.07
CA ASN A 227 -26.10 -10.32 3.43
C ASN A 227 -24.95 -11.22 3.92
N LEU A 228 -24.17 -11.81 3.03
CA LEU A 228 -23.02 -12.62 3.36
C LEU A 228 -21.75 -11.77 3.52
N ARG A 229 -21.77 -10.54 2.97
CA ARG A 229 -20.58 -9.71 2.94
C ARG A 229 -20.91 -8.22 2.83
N LYS A 230 -20.71 -7.51 3.94
CA LYS A 230 -20.92 -6.06 3.98
C LYS A 230 -19.77 -5.34 3.25
N GLU A 231 -20.09 -4.20 2.64
CA GLU A 231 -19.08 -3.30 2.12
C GLU A 231 -18.21 -2.77 3.27
N TYR A 232 -16.89 -2.82 3.09
CA TYR A 232 -15.91 -2.61 4.17
C TYR A 232 -15.94 -1.19 4.73
N GLY A 233 -15.93 -0.18 3.87
CA GLY A 233 -15.86 1.22 4.29
C GLY A 233 -17.09 1.67 5.05
N ARG A 234 -18.29 1.25 4.60
CA ARG A 234 -19.55 1.51 5.29
C ARG A 234 -19.56 0.85 6.66
N HIS A 235 -19.25 -0.45 6.69
CA HIS A 235 -19.23 -1.20 7.95
C HIS A 235 -18.17 -0.69 8.94
N TYR A 236 -16.99 -0.27 8.45
CA TYR A 236 -15.97 0.37 9.27
C TYR A 236 -16.50 1.66 9.93
N ARG A 237 -17.14 2.54 9.16
CA ARG A 237 -17.69 3.81 9.68
C ARG A 237 -18.82 3.55 10.69
N GLU A 238 -19.69 2.57 10.43
CA GLU A 238 -20.73 2.15 11.38
C GLU A 238 -20.12 1.71 12.72
N LEU A 239 -19.12 0.83 12.69
CA LEU A 239 -18.47 0.36 13.90
C LEU A 239 -17.67 1.48 14.60
N ALA A 240 -16.97 2.33 13.86
CA ALA A 240 -16.19 3.43 14.40
C ALA A 240 -17.08 4.47 15.13
N ALA A 241 -18.27 4.74 14.60
CA ALA A 241 -19.22 5.67 15.22
C ALA A 241 -19.71 5.20 16.60
N HIS A 242 -19.67 3.90 16.87
CA HIS A 242 -20.04 3.30 18.17
C HIS A 242 -18.85 3.17 19.12
N GLN A 243 -17.63 3.47 18.68
CA GLN A 243 -16.48 3.46 19.57
C GLN A 243 -16.47 4.70 20.47
N LYS A 244 -15.94 4.52 21.69
CA LYS A 244 -15.71 5.68 22.56
C LYS A 244 -14.76 6.64 21.84
N PRO A 245 -14.99 7.95 21.94
CA PRO A 245 -14.07 8.93 21.38
C PRO A 245 -12.64 8.63 21.86
N VAL A 246 -11.71 8.62 20.93
CA VAL A 246 -10.28 8.55 21.29
C VAL A 246 -10.00 9.71 22.21
N GLN A 247 -9.50 9.43 23.40
CA GLN A 247 -9.05 10.49 24.29
C GLN A 247 -8.00 11.32 23.54
N ARG A 248 -8.25 12.59 23.41
CA ARG A 248 -7.23 13.50 22.85
C ARG A 248 -5.98 13.37 23.73
N PRO A 249 -4.78 13.37 23.14
CA PRO A 249 -3.56 13.42 23.93
C PRO A 249 -3.66 14.56 24.95
N THR A 250 -3.41 14.24 26.19
CA THR A 250 -3.42 15.26 27.25
C THR A 250 -2.24 16.19 26.96
N THR A 251 -2.51 17.46 26.81
CA THR A 251 -1.44 18.46 26.67
C THR A 251 -0.70 18.55 28.01
N ILE A 252 0.61 18.45 27.97
CA ILE A 252 1.43 18.64 29.17
C ILE A 252 1.62 20.15 29.34
N GLU A 253 1.03 20.68 30.38
CA GLU A 253 1.18 22.09 30.70
C GLU A 253 2.52 22.37 31.37
N ARG A 254 3.14 23.48 31.00
CA ARG A 254 4.35 23.92 31.64
C ARG A 254 4.04 24.36 33.07
N GLN A 255 4.62 23.67 34.05
CA GLN A 255 4.43 23.93 35.48
C GLN A 255 5.67 24.52 36.16
N PHE A 256 6.83 24.36 35.56
CA PHE A 256 8.14 24.75 36.11
C PHE A 256 8.89 25.64 35.13
N ALA A 257 9.80 26.45 35.65
CA ALA A 257 10.77 27.13 34.81
C ALA A 257 11.81 26.13 34.26
N PRO A 258 12.28 26.30 33.02
CA PRO A 258 13.36 25.46 32.52
C PRO A 258 14.63 25.69 33.35
N PRO A 259 15.43 24.67 33.59
CA PRO A 259 16.73 24.83 34.19
C PRO A 259 17.62 25.70 33.28
N GLU A 260 18.53 26.49 33.86
CA GLU A 260 19.51 27.31 33.10
C GLU A 260 20.53 26.48 32.31
N ALA A 261 20.51 25.16 32.47
CA ALA A 261 21.35 24.22 31.73
C ALA A 261 20.88 24.11 30.27
N GLY A 262 21.80 24.20 29.32
CA GLY A 262 21.54 23.97 27.90
C GLY A 262 21.06 22.53 27.60
N ARG A 263 21.22 22.08 26.36
CA ARG A 263 20.93 20.70 25.93
C ARG A 263 21.62 19.68 26.86
N LYS A 264 20.88 18.66 27.31
CA LYS A 264 21.36 17.53 28.10
C LYS A 264 21.00 16.20 27.47
N GLU A 265 21.97 15.31 27.45
CA GLU A 265 21.92 13.98 26.86
C GLU A 265 22.11 12.92 27.94
N VAL A 266 21.07 12.09 28.13
CA VAL A 266 21.01 11.10 29.21
C VAL A 266 20.83 9.73 28.63
N ILE A 267 21.65 8.76 29.03
CA ILE A 267 21.52 7.36 28.68
C ILE A 267 21.29 6.53 29.94
N ILE A 268 20.28 5.68 29.93
CA ILE A 268 20.00 4.75 31.01
C ILE A 268 20.22 3.33 30.48
N LEU A 269 21.14 2.62 31.04
CA LEU A 269 21.57 1.27 30.69
C LEU A 269 21.07 0.27 31.72
N GLY A 270 20.15 -0.60 31.32
CA GLY A 270 19.55 -1.58 32.23
C GLY A 270 19.19 -2.90 31.55
N SER A 271 18.48 -3.74 32.26
CA SER A 271 17.92 -5.00 31.79
C SER A 271 16.43 -4.96 31.67
N ALA A 272 15.87 -5.85 30.85
CA ALA A 272 14.44 -6.05 30.74
C ALA A 272 13.78 -6.31 32.11
N GLY A 273 12.68 -5.62 32.40
CA GLY A 273 11.97 -5.70 33.69
C GLY A 273 12.36 -4.60 34.68
N GLN A 274 13.49 -3.90 34.53
CA GLN A 274 13.91 -2.81 35.41
C GLN A 274 13.20 -1.46 35.14
N ARG A 275 12.21 -1.43 34.26
CA ARG A 275 11.42 -0.22 33.90
C ARG A 275 12.25 0.93 33.34
N ILE A 276 13.29 0.61 32.61
CA ILE A 276 14.24 1.59 32.02
C ILE A 276 13.51 2.56 31.09
N ILE A 277 12.65 2.04 30.21
CA ILE A 277 11.84 2.85 29.27
C ILE A 277 10.93 3.80 30.04
N THR A 278 10.27 3.31 31.09
CA THR A 278 9.39 4.12 31.92
C THR A 278 10.15 5.24 32.65
N ALA A 279 11.40 4.99 33.08
CA ALA A 279 12.26 6.00 33.67
C ALA A 279 12.58 7.11 32.66
N GLY A 280 12.87 6.74 31.40
CA GLY A 280 13.06 7.70 30.31
C GLY A 280 11.80 8.52 30.01
N GLU A 281 10.63 7.87 29.99
CA GLU A 281 9.34 8.54 29.82
C GLU A 281 9.08 9.58 30.92
N ILE A 282 9.32 9.22 32.18
CA ILE A 282 9.15 10.13 33.32
C ILE A 282 10.11 11.32 33.19
N LEU A 283 11.34 11.11 32.77
CA LEU A 283 12.30 12.17 32.54
C LEU A 283 11.88 13.11 31.40
N CYS A 284 11.36 12.56 30.31
CA CYS A 284 10.79 13.36 29.23
C CYS A 284 9.58 14.18 29.69
N LEU A 285 8.67 13.58 30.46
CA LEU A 285 7.50 14.28 31.01
C LEU A 285 7.90 15.42 31.94
N ALA A 286 8.91 15.19 32.79
CA ALA A 286 9.47 16.21 33.65
C ALA A 286 10.09 17.37 32.83
N GLY A 287 10.83 17.05 31.78
CA GLY A 287 11.38 18.04 30.85
C GLY A 287 10.30 18.88 30.16
N LEU A 288 9.26 18.24 29.65
CA LEU A 288 8.12 18.92 29.02
C LEU A 288 7.39 19.84 30.02
N SER A 289 7.17 19.39 31.26
CA SER A 289 6.54 20.22 32.29
C SER A 289 7.41 21.40 32.73
N ALA A 290 8.73 21.33 32.49
CA ALA A 290 9.67 22.43 32.63
C ALA A 290 9.83 23.28 31.36
N GLY A 291 9.07 23.02 30.31
CA GLY A 291 9.10 23.77 29.04
C GLY A 291 10.27 23.45 28.12
N LEU A 292 10.94 22.29 28.33
CA LEU A 292 11.98 21.82 27.42
C LEU A 292 11.38 20.99 26.27
N GLN A 293 12.05 20.98 25.13
CA GLN A 293 11.87 19.97 24.09
C GLN A 293 12.50 18.66 24.57
N THR A 294 11.83 17.52 24.26
CA THR A 294 12.34 16.23 24.70
C THR A 294 12.22 15.18 23.59
N THR A 295 13.18 14.28 23.49
CA THR A 295 13.09 13.07 22.68
C THR A 295 13.52 11.87 23.48
N GLN A 296 12.88 10.74 23.20
CA GLN A 296 13.24 9.44 23.78
C GLN A 296 13.43 8.40 22.69
N LYS A 297 14.55 7.71 22.73
CA LYS A 297 14.85 6.58 21.85
C LYS A 297 15.12 5.34 22.70
N ASN A 298 14.44 4.24 22.40
CA ASN A 298 14.55 3.03 23.18
C ASN A 298 15.19 1.90 22.37
N GLU A 299 16.07 1.15 23.03
CA GLU A 299 16.61 -0.11 22.52
C GLU A 299 16.32 -1.23 23.52
N TYR A 300 15.72 -2.31 23.04
CA TYR A 300 15.40 -3.47 23.83
C TYR A 300 15.47 -4.74 22.98
N ASN A 301 15.66 -5.89 23.65
CA ASN A 301 15.74 -7.15 22.95
C ASN A 301 14.34 -7.57 22.43
N ILE A 302 14.32 -8.29 21.31
CA ILE A 302 13.08 -8.87 20.74
C ILE A 302 12.44 -9.87 21.71
N THR A 303 13.25 -10.53 22.53
CA THR A 303 12.77 -11.51 23.50
C THR A 303 12.18 -10.79 24.72
N VAL A 304 10.91 -11.03 25.00
CA VAL A 304 10.20 -10.40 26.11
C VAL A 304 10.82 -10.80 27.45
N LEU A 305 11.07 -9.80 28.30
CA LEU A 305 11.61 -9.93 29.68
C LEU A 305 13.03 -10.52 29.77
N ARG A 306 13.84 -10.44 28.70
CA ARG A 306 15.23 -10.88 28.70
C ARG A 306 16.14 -9.92 27.94
N GLY A 307 17.37 -9.81 28.40
CA GLY A 307 18.41 -9.02 27.75
C GLY A 307 18.38 -7.54 28.14
N HIS A 308 19.15 -6.75 27.44
CA HIS A 308 19.30 -5.32 27.70
C HIS A 308 18.02 -4.53 27.46
N SER A 309 17.87 -3.45 28.21
CA SER A 309 16.90 -2.40 27.99
C SER A 309 17.60 -1.05 28.16
N ILE A 310 17.57 -0.22 27.15
CA ILE A 310 18.29 1.05 27.11
C ILE A 310 17.35 2.15 26.68
N THR A 311 17.45 3.30 27.30
CA THR A 311 16.76 4.51 26.86
C THR A 311 17.73 5.67 26.73
N GLU A 312 17.62 6.37 25.63
CA GLU A 312 18.36 7.60 25.31
C GLU A 312 17.37 8.75 25.37
N VAL A 313 17.66 9.76 26.21
CA VAL A 313 16.81 10.92 26.40
C VAL A 313 17.60 12.19 26.10
N VAL A 314 17.06 13.04 25.24
CA VAL A 314 17.56 14.38 24.99
C VAL A 314 16.59 15.38 25.56
N LEU A 315 17.11 16.32 26.37
CA LEU A 315 16.38 17.44 26.92
C LEU A 315 17.01 18.72 26.38
N SER A 316 16.24 19.63 25.78
CA SER A 316 16.80 20.85 25.18
C SER A 316 15.85 22.04 25.32
N PRO A 317 16.36 23.24 25.61
CA PRO A 317 15.54 24.48 25.50
C PRO A 317 15.24 24.84 24.03
N GLU A 318 15.97 24.28 23.07
CA GLU A 318 15.84 24.53 21.62
C GLU A 318 15.30 23.29 20.89
N ASP A 319 14.92 23.46 19.63
CA ASP A 319 14.45 22.36 18.79
C ASP A 319 15.52 21.27 18.60
N ILE A 320 15.10 20.02 18.71
CA ILE A 320 15.98 18.85 18.61
C ILE A 320 15.97 18.34 17.16
N GLY A 321 16.96 18.75 16.38
CA GLY A 321 17.11 18.33 14.98
C GLY A 321 17.66 16.91 14.80
N TYR A 322 18.38 16.38 15.81
CA TYR A 322 18.94 15.03 15.80
C TYR A 322 18.73 14.34 17.15
N THR A 323 18.20 13.13 17.12
CA THR A 323 17.79 12.37 18.33
C THR A 323 18.81 11.35 18.81
N GLY A 324 19.91 11.15 18.07
CA GLY A 324 21.01 10.28 18.50
C GLY A 324 21.87 10.96 19.56
N ILE A 325 22.45 10.15 20.43
CA ILE A 325 23.40 10.59 21.45
C ILE A 325 24.77 10.02 21.12
N GLU A 326 25.74 10.91 20.88
CA GLU A 326 27.14 10.55 20.60
C GLU A 326 28.04 10.76 21.83
N ARG A 327 27.79 11.82 22.57
CA ARG A 327 28.58 12.21 23.74
C ARG A 327 27.68 12.54 24.92
N PRO A 328 27.21 11.52 25.68
CA PRO A 328 26.27 11.76 26.76
C PRO A 328 26.81 12.63 27.88
N ASP A 329 25.94 13.48 28.45
CA ASP A 329 26.23 14.21 29.69
C ASP A 329 26.03 13.33 30.91
N VAL A 330 25.07 12.39 30.87
CA VAL A 330 24.78 11.52 32.01
C VAL A 330 24.56 10.08 31.54
N VAL A 331 25.21 9.15 32.18
CA VAL A 331 25.02 7.71 32.00
C VAL A 331 24.59 7.08 33.32
N LEU A 332 23.41 6.47 33.33
CA LEU A 332 22.95 5.63 34.44
C LEU A 332 23.15 4.17 34.06
N ALA A 333 24.14 3.51 34.68
CA ALA A 333 24.47 2.10 34.43
C ALA A 333 23.85 1.24 35.56
N LEU A 334 22.73 0.55 35.25
CA LEU A 334 21.92 -0.18 36.22
C LEU A 334 22.00 -1.70 36.07
N SER A 335 22.59 -2.21 34.94
CA SER A 335 22.84 -3.64 34.74
C SER A 335 24.06 -3.90 33.89
N ARG A 336 24.70 -5.05 34.12
CA ARG A 336 25.86 -5.50 33.30
C ARG A 336 25.45 -5.67 31.82
N GLU A 337 24.29 -6.23 31.56
CA GLU A 337 23.81 -6.42 30.17
C GLU A 337 23.67 -5.10 29.41
N GLY A 338 23.18 -4.06 30.02
CA GLY A 338 23.10 -2.72 29.46
C GLY A 338 24.49 -2.11 29.21
N VAL A 339 25.41 -2.23 30.17
CA VAL A 339 26.79 -1.77 30.06
C VAL A 339 27.55 -2.48 28.95
N GLU A 340 27.46 -3.79 28.87
CA GLU A 340 28.13 -4.59 27.82
C GLU A 340 27.61 -4.19 26.43
N ARG A 341 26.30 -3.96 26.31
CA ARG A 341 25.67 -3.56 25.04
C ARG A 341 26.18 -2.22 24.51
N ARG A 342 26.47 -1.28 25.37
CA ARG A 342 26.88 0.11 25.04
C ARG A 342 28.21 0.54 25.65
N ARG A 343 29.15 -0.38 25.80
CA ARG A 343 30.40 -0.14 26.49
C ARG A 343 31.20 1.05 25.95
N HIS A 344 31.18 1.28 24.65
CA HIS A 344 31.88 2.38 23.99
C HIS A 344 31.41 3.78 24.46
N ILE A 345 30.20 3.91 24.98
CA ILE A 345 29.66 5.20 25.43
C ILE A 345 30.47 5.80 26.58
N PHE A 346 31.11 4.97 27.42
CA PHE A 346 31.93 5.44 28.53
C PHE A 346 33.21 6.12 28.08
N ASP A 347 33.71 5.75 26.89
CA ASP A 347 34.88 6.36 26.27
C ASP A 347 34.56 7.66 25.55
N ASP A 348 33.31 7.84 25.16
CA ASP A 348 32.81 8.97 24.35
C ASP A 348 32.10 10.04 25.20
N MET A 349 32.09 9.96 26.50
CA MET A 349 31.42 10.93 27.40
C MET A 349 31.99 12.35 27.28
N ASN A 350 31.18 13.33 27.61
CA ASN A 350 31.62 14.71 27.80
C ASN A 350 32.61 14.81 28.98
N ASP A 351 33.57 15.74 28.90
CA ASP A 351 34.64 15.93 29.91
C ASP A 351 34.11 16.15 31.34
N HIS A 352 32.89 16.62 31.48
CA HIS A 352 32.15 16.85 32.76
C HIS A 352 30.97 15.91 32.91
N GLY A 353 30.95 14.79 32.18
CA GLY A 353 29.87 13.82 32.21
C GLY A 353 29.72 13.14 33.57
N LEU A 354 28.48 12.84 33.95
CA LEU A 354 28.15 12.15 35.21
C LEU A 354 27.85 10.67 34.93
N ILE A 355 28.55 9.80 35.66
CA ILE A 355 28.24 8.36 35.64
C ILE A 355 27.62 7.99 36.99
N ILE A 356 26.44 7.36 36.94
CA ILE A 356 25.75 6.84 38.11
C ILE A 356 25.70 5.33 37.97
N LEU A 357 26.35 4.60 38.88
CA LEU A 357 26.40 3.14 38.86
C LEU A 357 25.41 2.54 39.83
N GLY A 358 24.70 1.51 39.36
CA GLY A 358 23.89 0.65 40.23
C GLY A 358 24.79 -0.16 41.17
N LYS A 359 24.26 -0.54 42.33
CA LYS A 359 25.01 -1.28 43.35
C LYS A 359 25.61 -2.60 42.87
N GLU A 360 25.12 -3.14 41.76
CA GLU A 360 25.53 -4.43 41.21
C GLU A 360 26.55 -4.27 40.04
N ILE A 361 26.97 -3.06 39.76
CA ILE A 361 27.92 -2.72 38.70
C ILE A 361 29.26 -2.33 39.37
N ASP A 362 30.25 -3.18 39.17
CA ASP A 362 31.64 -2.93 39.59
C ASP A 362 32.43 -2.26 38.46
#